data_e341132633930e1eeecb40f4bd0356dd
#
_entry.id   e341132633930e1eeecb40f4bd0356dd
#
_cell.length_a   1.000
_cell.length_b   1.000
_cell.length_c   1.000
_cell.angle_alpha   90.00
_cell.angle_beta   90.00
_cell.angle_gamma   90.00
#
_symmetry.space_group_name_H-M   'P 1'
#
loop_
_entity.id
_entity.type
_entity.pdbx_description
1 polymer ?
#
loop_
_entity_poly.entity_id
_entity_poly.type
_entity_poly.pdbx_seq_one_letter_code
_entity_poly.pdbx_strand_id
1 'polypeptide(L)'
;IVFICIFIIPNANSFQTDIAQKYNDIFSSKILSEEDVKNYQQAYYFQEKCKWKSANKFILKIQNKLLLGHILAQKFLHPDCYKSQYLELYYWLKEYNDHPQAKRIYKLAIRRMPSGYKSPTKPSLPVGIESEQINSIKKNKYKSNKKLSNSQRSEKKKLINGIKSRVNRGWPTGAVQLLNQRDVKLLLDQVEIDQQKELIAKGYFLANKNELAIQFASEALVNSAQYVPYAAWTAGLSSWRLEKYDDSANFFSLFSISLKDDAWHQTSGSFWTARAYAKLGRYDDIN
;
A
#
# COMPACT_ATOMS: atom_id res chain seq x y z
N ILE A 1 21.22 51.42 43.56
CA ILE A 1 21.37 49.97 43.31
C ILE A 1 20.35 49.58 42.25
N VAL A 2 20.82 49.39 40.99
CA VAL A 2 19.98 48.97 39.87
C VAL A 2 20.09 47.44 39.80
N PHE A 3 18.98 46.71 40.06
CA PHE A 3 18.89 45.27 39.85
C PHE A 3 18.66 45.00 38.34
N ILE A 4 19.70 44.49 37.66
CA ILE A 4 19.57 43.94 36.31
C ILE A 4 19.06 42.51 36.46
N CYS A 5 17.76 42.31 36.21
CA CYS A 5 17.21 40.94 36.00
C CYS A 5 17.70 40.43 34.65
N ILE A 6 18.70 39.55 34.68
CA ILE A 6 19.11 38.75 33.50
C ILE A 6 18.03 37.68 33.30
N PHE A 7 17.15 37.88 32.35
CA PHE A 7 16.29 36.82 31.84
C PHE A 7 17.16 35.86 31.03
N ILE A 8 17.43 34.69 31.59
CA ILE A 8 18.01 33.58 30.85
C ILE A 8 16.93 33.09 29.92
N ILE A 9 16.98 33.50 28.64
CA ILE A 9 16.18 32.93 27.60
C ILE A 9 16.72 31.51 27.35
N PRO A 10 15.94 30.43 27.56
CA PRO A 10 16.40 29.09 27.22
C PRO A 10 16.75 29.04 25.74
N ASN A 11 17.92 28.48 25.45
CA ASN A 11 18.48 28.40 24.10
C ASN A 11 17.45 27.77 23.16
N ALA A 12 16.97 28.52 22.17
CA ALA A 12 16.03 28.04 21.15
C ALA A 12 16.55 26.76 20.44
N ASN A 13 17.86 26.58 20.36
CA ASN A 13 18.49 25.41 19.81
C ASN A 13 18.27 24.12 20.62
N SER A 14 18.15 24.19 21.97
CA SER A 14 17.90 22.99 22.77
C SER A 14 16.45 22.49 22.58
N PHE A 15 15.50 23.40 22.47
CA PHE A 15 14.09 23.04 22.24
C PHE A 15 13.87 22.40 20.85
N GLN A 16 14.52 22.93 19.81
CA GLN A 16 14.45 22.32 18.46
C GLN A 16 15.13 20.95 18.40
N THR A 17 16.24 20.74 19.09
CA THR A 17 16.90 19.43 19.17
C THR A 17 16.04 18.40 19.90
N ASP A 18 15.35 18.77 20.97
CA ASP A 18 14.46 17.86 21.71
C ASP A 18 13.22 17.47 20.88
N ILE A 19 12.65 18.42 20.15
CA ILE A 19 11.53 18.14 19.23
C ILE A 19 12.00 17.23 18.09
N ALA A 20 13.14 17.54 17.45
CA ALA A 20 13.71 16.71 16.39
C ALA A 20 13.98 15.28 16.87
N GLN A 21 14.55 15.12 18.06
CA GLN A 21 14.82 13.82 18.67
C GLN A 21 13.51 13.04 18.91
N LYS A 22 12.51 13.70 19.51
CA LYS A 22 11.20 13.09 19.77
C LYS A 22 10.53 12.58 18.50
N TYR A 23 10.51 13.37 17.41
CA TYR A 23 9.93 12.92 16.14
C TYR A 23 10.76 11.85 15.45
N ASN A 24 12.09 11.93 15.52
CA ASN A 24 12.96 10.86 15.05
C ASN A 24 12.71 9.56 15.80
N ASP A 25 12.54 9.58 17.12
CA ASP A 25 12.24 8.40 17.92
C ASP A 25 10.89 7.78 17.56
N ILE A 26 9.86 8.63 17.28
CA ILE A 26 8.53 8.17 16.88
C ILE A 26 8.55 7.55 15.47
N PHE A 27 9.20 8.22 14.50
CA PHE A 27 9.15 7.81 13.09
C PHE A 27 10.29 6.91 12.64
N SER A 28 11.36 6.81 13.39
CA SER A 28 12.53 5.97 13.11
C SER A 28 12.70 4.81 14.09
N SER A 29 11.71 4.54 14.95
CA SER A 29 11.77 3.37 15.84
C SER A 29 12.03 2.10 15.01
N LYS A 30 13.24 1.55 15.16
CA LYS A 30 13.66 0.31 14.49
C LYS A 30 12.91 -0.85 15.16
N ILE A 31 11.71 -1.16 14.64
CA ILE A 31 10.90 -2.29 15.12
C ILE A 31 11.63 -3.61 14.90
N LEU A 32 12.41 -3.70 13.82
CA LEU A 32 13.26 -4.84 13.50
C LEU A 32 14.75 -4.44 13.64
N SER A 33 15.57 -5.34 14.15
CA SER A 33 17.01 -5.20 14.09
C SER A 33 17.51 -5.23 12.64
N GLU A 34 18.69 -4.63 12.40
CA GLU A 34 19.29 -4.68 11.04
C GLU A 34 19.56 -6.12 10.58
N GLU A 35 19.89 -7.00 11.52
CA GLU A 35 20.07 -8.42 11.23
C GLU A 35 18.75 -9.08 10.84
N ASP A 36 17.65 -8.81 11.54
CA ASP A 36 16.33 -9.31 11.17
C ASP A 36 15.88 -8.78 9.81
N VAL A 37 16.08 -7.49 9.53
CA VAL A 37 15.78 -6.91 8.21
C VAL A 37 16.54 -7.66 7.11
N LYS A 38 17.84 -7.90 7.29
CA LYS A 38 18.68 -8.65 6.35
C LYS A 38 18.19 -10.10 6.20
N ASN A 39 17.85 -10.76 7.30
CA ASN A 39 17.36 -12.15 7.27
C ASN A 39 16.00 -12.22 6.56
N TYR A 40 15.08 -11.28 6.79
CA TYR A 40 13.80 -11.19 6.07
C TYR A 40 14.01 -10.97 4.58
N GLN A 41 14.86 -10.01 4.18
CA GLN A 41 15.17 -9.74 2.77
C GLN A 41 15.73 -10.98 2.05
N GLN A 42 16.68 -11.68 2.68
CA GLN A 42 17.27 -12.89 2.12
C GLN A 42 16.24 -14.04 2.02
N ALA A 43 15.40 -14.19 3.03
CA ALA A 43 14.32 -15.18 2.99
C ALA A 43 13.37 -14.94 1.82
N TYR A 44 12.90 -13.69 1.63
CA TYR A 44 12.04 -13.31 0.48
C TYR A 44 12.74 -13.57 -0.86
N TYR A 45 13.99 -13.12 -1.00
CA TYR A 45 14.77 -13.32 -2.21
C TYR A 45 14.89 -14.80 -2.60
N PHE A 46 15.23 -15.67 -1.64
CA PHE A 46 15.36 -17.10 -1.92
C PHE A 46 14.01 -17.77 -2.20
N GLN A 47 12.92 -17.31 -1.59
CA GLN A 47 11.58 -17.80 -1.90
C GLN A 47 11.15 -17.44 -3.32
N GLU A 48 11.41 -16.22 -3.79
CA GLU A 48 11.16 -15.81 -5.17
C GLU A 48 11.93 -16.67 -6.19
N LYS A 49 13.11 -17.16 -5.81
CA LYS A 49 13.93 -18.06 -6.62
C LYS A 49 13.62 -19.54 -6.40
N CYS A 50 12.52 -19.86 -5.70
CA CYS A 50 12.12 -21.24 -5.35
C CYS A 50 13.18 -22.03 -4.57
N LYS A 51 14.13 -21.35 -3.91
CA LYS A 51 15.20 -21.95 -3.12
C LYS A 51 14.78 -22.10 -1.64
N TRP A 52 13.80 -22.95 -1.39
CA TRP A 52 13.15 -23.10 -0.07
C TRP A 52 14.12 -23.47 1.05
N LYS A 53 15.09 -24.37 0.79
CA LYS A 53 16.11 -24.74 1.79
C LYS A 53 16.97 -23.54 2.19
N SER A 54 17.36 -22.71 1.23
CA SER A 54 18.13 -21.49 1.48
C SER A 54 17.30 -20.45 2.23
N ALA A 55 16.04 -20.24 1.83
CA ALA A 55 15.13 -19.35 2.54
C ALA A 55 14.97 -19.75 4.01
N ASN A 56 14.78 -21.05 4.29
CA ASN A 56 14.63 -21.54 5.67
C ASN A 56 15.86 -21.26 6.54
N LYS A 57 17.09 -21.27 5.99
CA LYS A 57 18.29 -20.94 6.76
C LYS A 57 18.22 -19.52 7.32
N PHE A 58 17.64 -18.57 6.59
CA PHE A 58 17.47 -17.18 7.03
C PHE A 58 16.26 -17.04 7.94
N ILE A 59 15.14 -17.71 7.65
CA ILE A 59 13.94 -17.72 8.50
C ILE A 59 14.27 -18.19 9.92
N LEU A 60 15.12 -19.20 10.08
CA LEU A 60 15.53 -19.74 11.37
C LEU A 60 16.40 -18.75 12.19
N LYS A 61 17.04 -17.77 11.55
CA LYS A 61 17.86 -16.73 12.22
C LYS A 61 17.02 -15.54 12.69
N ILE A 62 15.77 -15.39 12.21
CA ILE A 62 14.90 -14.28 12.55
C ILE A 62 14.51 -14.36 14.03
N GLN A 63 14.83 -13.33 14.79
CA GLN A 63 14.48 -13.21 16.20
C GLN A 63 13.10 -12.57 16.39
N ASN A 64 12.85 -11.42 15.77
CA ASN A 64 11.56 -10.77 15.79
C ASN A 64 10.67 -11.31 14.67
N LYS A 65 9.68 -12.09 15.06
CA LYS A 65 8.78 -12.84 14.15
C LYS A 65 7.61 -12.01 13.59
N LEU A 66 7.64 -10.69 13.70
CA LEU A 66 6.56 -9.79 13.29
C LEU A 66 6.10 -10.02 11.84
N LEU A 67 7.02 -10.23 10.90
CA LEU A 67 6.71 -10.47 9.49
C LEU A 67 6.69 -11.94 9.10
N LEU A 68 6.78 -12.87 10.05
CA LEU A 68 6.84 -14.31 9.75
C LEU A 68 5.57 -14.79 9.03
N GLY A 69 4.40 -14.28 9.43
CA GLY A 69 3.12 -14.57 8.76
C GLY A 69 3.14 -14.22 7.28
N HIS A 70 3.78 -13.09 6.91
CA HIS A 70 3.93 -12.65 5.52
C HIS A 70 4.86 -13.56 4.70
N ILE A 71 6.00 -13.97 5.26
CA ILE A 71 6.94 -14.90 4.61
C ILE A 71 6.26 -16.24 4.35
N LEU A 72 5.56 -16.78 5.34
CA LEU A 72 4.85 -18.05 5.20
C LEU A 72 3.70 -17.94 4.20
N ALA A 73 2.98 -16.81 4.18
CA ALA A 73 1.93 -16.57 3.20
C ALA A 73 2.48 -16.55 1.76
N GLN A 74 3.63 -15.90 1.52
CA GLN A 74 4.27 -15.91 0.21
C GLN A 74 4.62 -17.33 -0.24
N LYS A 75 5.21 -18.14 0.65
CA LYS A 75 5.53 -19.55 0.38
C LYS A 75 4.28 -20.34 0.02
N PHE A 76 3.22 -20.26 0.86
CA PHE A 76 2.02 -21.07 0.70
C PHE A 76 1.16 -20.70 -0.50
N LEU A 77 1.23 -19.44 -0.93
CA LEU A 77 0.52 -18.92 -2.10
C LEU A 77 1.37 -18.87 -3.36
N HIS A 78 2.58 -19.43 -3.32
CA HIS A 78 3.45 -19.45 -4.49
C HIS A 78 2.79 -20.23 -5.64
N PRO A 79 2.70 -19.66 -6.88
CA PRO A 79 1.92 -20.27 -7.95
C PRO A 79 2.48 -21.62 -8.41
N ASP A 80 3.79 -21.73 -8.56
CA ASP A 80 4.42 -22.81 -9.32
C ASP A 80 5.34 -23.71 -8.51
N CYS A 81 6.13 -23.15 -7.58
CA CYS A 81 7.23 -23.86 -6.96
C CYS A 81 6.94 -24.47 -5.60
N TYR A 82 5.76 -24.22 -5.03
CA TYR A 82 5.40 -24.75 -3.72
C TYR A 82 3.95 -25.22 -3.66
N LYS A 83 3.76 -26.49 -3.34
CA LYS A 83 2.44 -27.06 -3.09
C LYS A 83 2.23 -27.22 -1.58
N SER A 84 1.64 -26.21 -0.93
CA SER A 84 1.39 -26.25 0.50
C SER A 84 0.47 -27.43 0.90
N GLN A 85 0.75 -28.04 2.04
CA GLN A 85 -0.07 -29.11 2.61
C GLN A 85 -1.21 -28.52 3.45
N TYR A 86 -2.30 -29.29 3.65
CA TYR A 86 -3.44 -28.82 4.44
C TYR A 86 -3.04 -28.37 5.85
N LEU A 87 -2.23 -29.16 6.55
CA LEU A 87 -1.82 -28.84 7.93
C LEU A 87 -0.98 -27.56 8.02
N GLU A 88 -0.14 -27.24 7.02
CA GLU A 88 0.60 -25.98 6.99
C GLU A 88 -0.37 -24.78 6.95
N LEU A 89 -1.41 -24.87 6.11
CA LEU A 89 -2.42 -23.83 5.97
C LEU A 89 -3.31 -23.74 7.22
N TYR A 90 -3.64 -24.88 7.81
CA TYR A 90 -4.43 -24.98 9.03
C TYR A 90 -3.74 -24.28 10.20
N TYR A 91 -2.45 -24.60 10.46
CA TYR A 91 -1.70 -23.97 11.55
C TYR A 91 -1.43 -22.50 11.28
N TRP A 92 -1.15 -22.13 10.04
CA TRP A 92 -0.99 -20.73 9.69
C TRP A 92 -2.27 -19.91 9.95
N LEU A 93 -3.43 -20.43 9.59
CA LEU A 93 -4.73 -19.77 9.86
C LEU A 93 -5.07 -19.71 11.34
N LYS A 94 -4.56 -20.62 12.15
CA LYS A 94 -4.72 -20.57 13.60
C LYS A 94 -4.01 -19.36 14.21
N GLU A 95 -2.82 -19.01 13.68
CA GLU A 95 -1.97 -17.94 14.21
C GLU A 95 -2.21 -16.58 13.51
N TYR A 96 -2.59 -16.59 12.22
CA TYR A 96 -2.63 -15.40 11.35
C TYR A 96 -3.98 -15.25 10.65
N ASN A 97 -5.10 -15.52 11.32
CA ASN A 97 -6.42 -15.45 10.70
C ASN A 97 -6.87 -14.02 10.37
N ASP A 98 -6.26 -13.00 10.96
CA ASP A 98 -6.44 -11.57 10.70
C ASP A 98 -5.51 -11.01 9.60
N HIS A 99 -4.58 -11.84 9.11
CA HIS A 99 -3.61 -11.43 8.10
C HIS A 99 -4.30 -11.07 6.77
N PRO A 100 -3.80 -10.06 6.00
CA PRO A 100 -4.39 -9.65 4.71
C PRO A 100 -4.59 -10.78 3.69
N GLN A 101 -3.76 -11.84 3.74
CA GLN A 101 -3.88 -13.01 2.87
C GLN A 101 -4.76 -14.14 3.45
N ALA A 102 -5.31 -13.98 4.66
CA ALA A 102 -6.06 -15.05 5.34
C ALA A 102 -7.22 -15.59 4.51
N LYS A 103 -7.97 -14.71 3.83
CA LYS A 103 -9.07 -15.12 2.94
C LYS A 103 -8.61 -16.02 1.78
N ARG A 104 -7.43 -15.74 1.20
CA ARG A 104 -6.85 -16.55 0.10
C ARG A 104 -6.36 -17.90 0.62
N ILE A 105 -5.65 -17.90 1.74
CA ILE A 105 -5.13 -19.12 2.38
C ILE A 105 -6.27 -19.99 2.88
N TYR A 106 -7.33 -19.41 3.45
CA TYR A 106 -8.52 -20.15 3.87
C TYR A 106 -9.20 -20.88 2.70
N LYS A 107 -9.43 -20.18 1.57
CA LYS A 107 -9.97 -20.81 0.36
C LYS A 107 -9.09 -21.95 -0.14
N LEU A 108 -7.77 -21.81 -0.04
CA LEU A 108 -6.82 -22.84 -0.42
C LEU A 108 -6.87 -24.02 0.55
N ALA A 109 -6.93 -23.75 1.85
CA ALA A 109 -7.06 -24.77 2.90
C ALA A 109 -8.31 -25.62 2.72
N ILE A 110 -9.48 -25.00 2.53
CA ILE A 110 -10.74 -25.71 2.26
C ILE A 110 -10.63 -26.64 1.05
N ARG A 111 -9.99 -26.20 -0.04
CA ARG A 111 -9.81 -27.03 -1.24
C ARG A 111 -8.85 -28.22 -1.04
N ARG A 112 -7.93 -28.11 -0.07
CA ARG A 112 -6.92 -29.13 0.23
C ARG A 112 -7.23 -29.94 1.48
N MET A 113 -8.34 -29.67 2.14
CA MET A 113 -8.74 -30.36 3.36
C MET A 113 -9.09 -31.82 3.06
N PRO A 114 -8.39 -32.79 3.67
CA PRO A 114 -8.75 -34.19 3.52
C PRO A 114 -10.05 -34.51 4.28
N SER A 115 -10.73 -35.59 3.87
CA SER A 115 -11.91 -36.07 4.59
C SER A 115 -11.56 -36.42 6.05
N GLY A 116 -12.43 -36.05 6.98
CA GLY A 116 -12.24 -36.28 8.40
C GLY A 116 -11.34 -35.30 9.15
N TYR A 117 -10.76 -34.33 8.46
CA TYR A 117 -9.94 -33.29 9.13
C TYR A 117 -10.81 -32.15 9.68
N LYS A 118 -10.31 -31.52 10.76
CA LYS A 118 -10.94 -30.34 11.40
C LYS A 118 -10.91 -29.15 10.45
N SER A 119 -12.01 -28.41 10.34
CA SER A 119 -12.04 -27.18 9.54
C SER A 119 -11.03 -26.13 10.03
N PRO A 120 -10.38 -25.37 9.12
CA PRO A 120 -9.44 -24.35 9.50
C PRO A 120 -10.15 -23.14 10.12
N THR A 121 -9.41 -22.35 10.91
CA THR A 121 -9.90 -21.09 11.50
C THR A 121 -10.34 -20.13 10.38
N LYS A 122 -11.54 -19.58 10.52
CA LYS A 122 -12.07 -18.59 9.56
C LYS A 122 -11.29 -17.29 9.67
N PRO A 123 -11.07 -16.59 8.54
CA PRO A 123 -10.49 -15.25 8.56
C PRO A 123 -11.29 -14.29 9.42
N SER A 124 -10.62 -13.55 10.27
CA SER A 124 -11.17 -12.47 11.07
C SER A 124 -10.74 -11.10 10.55
N LEU A 125 -11.34 -10.05 11.06
CA LEU A 125 -10.81 -8.69 10.90
C LEU A 125 -9.73 -8.46 11.98
N PRO A 126 -8.71 -7.62 11.69
CA PRO A 126 -7.77 -7.18 12.71
C PRO A 126 -8.48 -6.58 13.92
N VAL A 127 -7.97 -6.86 15.13
CA VAL A 127 -8.52 -6.31 16.36
C VAL A 127 -8.50 -4.78 16.31
N GLY A 128 -9.61 -4.15 16.67
CA GLY A 128 -9.76 -2.70 16.66
C GLY A 128 -10.33 -2.10 15.36
N ILE A 129 -10.59 -2.93 14.33
CA ILE A 129 -11.28 -2.49 13.12
C ILE A 129 -12.73 -3.00 13.17
N GLU A 130 -13.66 -2.12 13.47
CA GLU A 130 -15.09 -2.46 13.43
C GLU A 130 -15.56 -2.61 11.99
N SER A 131 -16.32 -3.67 11.72
CA SER A 131 -16.82 -3.98 10.37
C SER A 131 -17.70 -2.88 9.76
N GLU A 132 -18.34 -2.07 10.59
CA GLU A 132 -19.17 -0.95 10.18
C GLU A 132 -18.35 0.18 9.56
N GLN A 133 -17.13 0.44 10.06
CA GLN A 133 -16.23 1.45 9.51
C GLN A 133 -15.73 1.08 8.09
N ILE A 134 -15.57 -0.21 7.80
CA ILE A 134 -15.14 -0.68 6.47
C ILE A 134 -16.27 -0.59 5.45
N ASN A 135 -17.53 -0.75 5.89
CA ASN A 135 -18.71 -0.71 5.03
C ASN A 135 -19.25 0.72 4.79
N SER A 136 -18.87 1.69 5.63
CA SER A 136 -19.37 3.08 5.56
C SER A 136 -18.70 3.91 4.47
N ILE A 137 -17.63 3.43 3.83
CA ILE A 137 -17.01 4.13 2.72
C ILE A 137 -17.93 4.04 1.51
N LYS A 138 -18.94 4.90 1.49
CA LYS A 138 -19.64 5.23 0.26
C LYS A 138 -18.64 5.98 -0.62
N LYS A 139 -17.82 5.22 -1.36
CA LYS A 139 -17.07 5.79 -2.48
C LYS A 139 -18.08 6.61 -3.29
N ASN A 140 -17.87 7.91 -3.42
CA ASN A 140 -18.60 8.70 -4.40
C ASN A 140 -18.35 8.05 -5.76
N LYS A 141 -19.27 7.17 -6.14
CA LYS A 141 -19.12 6.32 -7.30
C LYS A 141 -19.37 7.21 -8.51
N TYR A 142 -18.30 7.62 -9.16
CA TYR A 142 -18.44 8.38 -10.40
C TYR A 142 -19.32 7.62 -11.38
N LYS A 143 -20.29 8.33 -11.97
CA LYS A 143 -21.15 7.79 -13.01
C LYS A 143 -20.97 8.64 -14.26
N SER A 144 -20.44 8.03 -15.29
CA SER A 144 -20.28 8.68 -16.60
C SER A 144 -21.63 9.04 -17.22
N ASN A 145 -21.69 10.25 -17.77
CA ASN A 145 -22.85 10.71 -18.54
C ASN A 145 -22.80 10.33 -20.03
N LYS A 146 -21.77 9.56 -20.47
CA LYS A 146 -21.65 9.10 -21.85
C LYS A 146 -22.79 8.19 -22.25
N LYS A 147 -23.49 8.56 -23.33
CA LYS A 147 -24.50 7.72 -23.96
C LYS A 147 -23.80 6.72 -24.90
N LEU A 148 -23.77 5.46 -24.53
CA LEU A 148 -23.13 4.39 -25.29
C LEU A 148 -24.18 3.38 -25.78
N SER A 149 -24.02 2.88 -27.00
CA SER A 149 -24.77 1.73 -27.51
C SER A 149 -24.41 0.46 -26.72
N ASN A 150 -25.18 -0.60 -26.90
CA ASN A 150 -24.91 -1.89 -26.24
C ASN A 150 -23.57 -2.50 -26.65
N SER A 151 -23.20 -2.36 -27.93
CA SER A 151 -21.87 -2.77 -28.45
C SER A 151 -20.76 -2.00 -27.73
N GLN A 152 -20.84 -0.66 -27.71
CA GLN A 152 -19.86 0.20 -27.08
C GLN A 152 -19.73 -0.07 -25.56
N ARG A 153 -20.82 -0.38 -24.87
CA ARG A 153 -20.77 -0.80 -23.44
C ARG A 153 -20.00 -2.10 -23.26
N SER A 154 -20.18 -3.06 -24.17
CA SER A 154 -19.41 -4.31 -24.16
C SER A 154 -17.93 -4.08 -24.40
N GLU A 155 -17.58 -3.24 -25.40
CA GLU A 155 -16.20 -2.86 -25.72
C GLU A 155 -15.52 -2.11 -24.55
N LYS A 156 -16.22 -1.14 -23.96
CA LYS A 156 -15.78 -0.45 -22.73
C LYS A 156 -15.46 -1.43 -21.61
N LYS A 157 -16.35 -2.40 -21.36
CA LYS A 157 -16.14 -3.42 -20.33
C LYS A 157 -14.92 -4.30 -20.63
N LYS A 158 -14.74 -4.70 -21.90
CA LYS A 158 -13.56 -5.46 -22.35
C LYS A 158 -12.28 -4.66 -22.16
N LEU A 159 -12.26 -3.37 -22.53
CA LEU A 159 -11.11 -2.47 -22.36
C LEU A 159 -10.72 -2.34 -20.89
N ILE A 160 -11.64 -1.97 -20.00
CA ILE A 160 -11.39 -1.79 -18.56
C ILE A 160 -10.90 -3.11 -17.93
N ASN A 161 -11.54 -4.23 -18.26
CA ASN A 161 -11.12 -5.55 -17.76
C ASN A 161 -9.73 -5.95 -18.30
N GLY A 162 -9.44 -5.61 -19.55
CA GLY A 162 -8.14 -5.82 -20.18
C GLY A 162 -7.03 -5.06 -19.48
N ILE A 163 -7.25 -3.78 -19.19
CA ILE A 163 -6.32 -2.93 -18.41
C ILE A 163 -6.08 -3.54 -17.02
N LYS A 164 -7.16 -3.82 -16.28
CA LYS A 164 -7.11 -4.41 -14.94
C LYS A 164 -6.38 -5.76 -14.92
N SER A 165 -6.63 -6.61 -15.90
CA SER A 165 -5.97 -7.92 -16.03
C SER A 165 -4.46 -7.77 -16.23
N ARG A 166 -4.03 -6.85 -17.10
CA ARG A 166 -2.60 -6.61 -17.36
C ARG A 166 -1.88 -6.06 -16.14
N VAL A 167 -2.47 -5.08 -15.46
CA VAL A 167 -1.92 -4.55 -14.19
C VAL A 167 -1.79 -5.66 -13.14
N ASN A 168 -2.83 -6.47 -12.96
CA ASN A 168 -2.81 -7.56 -11.98
C ASN A 168 -1.79 -8.67 -12.28
N ARG A 169 -1.39 -8.81 -13.55
CA ARG A 169 -0.33 -9.72 -14.00
C ARG A 169 1.07 -9.10 -13.95
N GLY A 170 1.21 -7.87 -13.42
CA GLY A 170 2.50 -7.18 -13.35
C GLY A 170 2.96 -6.58 -14.69
N TRP A 171 2.04 -6.35 -15.62
CA TRP A 171 2.34 -5.77 -16.93
C TRP A 171 1.65 -4.40 -17.15
N PRO A 172 2.00 -3.36 -16.37
CA PRO A 172 1.41 -2.04 -16.48
C PRO A 172 1.67 -1.37 -17.84
N THR A 173 2.82 -1.60 -18.47
CA THR A 173 3.12 -1.07 -19.80
C THR A 173 2.14 -1.59 -20.86
N GLY A 174 1.75 -2.85 -20.78
CA GLY A 174 0.71 -3.39 -21.65
C GLY A 174 -0.67 -2.79 -21.36
N ALA A 175 -0.94 -2.38 -20.13
CA ALA A 175 -2.17 -1.67 -19.80
C ALA A 175 -2.18 -0.25 -20.41
N VAL A 176 -1.02 0.45 -20.42
CA VAL A 176 -0.85 1.75 -21.12
C VAL A 176 -1.15 1.61 -22.61
N GLN A 177 -0.66 0.55 -23.26
CA GLN A 177 -0.94 0.30 -24.67
C GLN A 177 -2.43 0.21 -24.98
N LEU A 178 -3.21 -0.42 -24.09
CA LEU A 178 -4.67 -0.45 -24.21
C LEU A 178 -5.31 0.93 -24.03
N LEU A 179 -4.84 1.70 -23.05
CA LEU A 179 -5.39 3.01 -22.73
C LEU A 179 -5.09 4.03 -23.84
N ASN A 180 -4.03 3.84 -24.63
CA ASN A 180 -3.62 4.72 -25.72
C ASN A 180 -4.24 4.35 -27.08
N GLN A 181 -5.16 3.38 -27.14
CA GLN A 181 -5.87 3.05 -28.38
C GLN A 181 -6.77 4.21 -28.83
N ARG A 182 -6.94 4.38 -30.14
CA ARG A 182 -7.67 5.51 -30.74
C ARG A 182 -9.10 5.65 -30.23
N ASP A 183 -9.78 4.54 -29.99
CA ASP A 183 -11.20 4.50 -29.65
C ASP A 183 -11.49 4.70 -28.16
N VAL A 184 -10.46 4.79 -27.32
CA VAL A 184 -10.63 4.94 -25.86
C VAL A 184 -11.46 6.16 -25.52
N LYS A 185 -11.20 7.32 -26.17
CA LYS A 185 -11.95 8.56 -25.92
C LYS A 185 -13.41 8.49 -26.39
N LEU A 186 -13.75 7.54 -27.28
CA LEU A 186 -15.15 7.28 -27.65
C LEU A 186 -15.87 6.51 -26.54
N LEU A 187 -15.18 5.60 -25.86
CA LEU A 187 -15.74 4.69 -24.86
C LEU A 187 -15.67 5.26 -23.44
N LEU A 188 -14.59 5.95 -23.06
CA LEU A 188 -14.34 6.49 -21.74
C LEU A 188 -14.39 8.02 -21.75
N ASP A 189 -14.92 8.62 -20.69
CA ASP A 189 -14.74 10.04 -20.44
C ASP A 189 -13.42 10.30 -19.65
N GLN A 190 -13.13 11.57 -19.38
CA GLN A 190 -11.87 11.94 -18.74
C GLN A 190 -11.69 11.31 -17.37
N VAL A 191 -12.73 11.31 -16.54
CA VAL A 191 -12.65 10.72 -15.17
C VAL A 191 -12.41 9.20 -15.26
N GLU A 192 -13.06 8.53 -16.18
CA GLU A 192 -12.85 7.09 -16.38
C GLU A 192 -11.45 6.77 -16.90
N ILE A 193 -10.89 7.62 -17.77
CA ILE A 193 -9.49 7.52 -18.23
C ILE A 193 -8.55 7.70 -17.04
N ASP A 194 -8.80 8.69 -16.20
CA ASP A 194 -7.96 8.98 -15.02
C ASP A 194 -8.05 7.87 -13.96
N GLN A 195 -9.21 7.22 -13.82
CA GLN A 195 -9.33 5.99 -13.01
C GLN A 195 -8.48 4.83 -13.55
N GLN A 196 -8.34 4.71 -14.88
CA GLN A 196 -7.42 3.72 -15.44
C GLN A 196 -5.95 4.12 -15.24
N LYS A 197 -5.61 5.41 -15.30
CA LYS A 197 -4.27 5.91 -14.98
C LYS A 197 -3.90 5.67 -13.52
N GLU A 198 -4.83 5.89 -12.56
CA GLU A 198 -4.65 5.54 -11.14
C GLU A 198 -4.27 4.05 -10.99
N LEU A 199 -5.00 3.17 -11.67
CA LEU A 199 -4.72 1.73 -11.63
C LEU A 199 -3.35 1.39 -12.24
N ILE A 200 -2.99 2.02 -13.35
CA ILE A 200 -1.68 1.85 -14.02
C ILE A 200 -0.55 2.36 -13.13
N ALA A 201 -0.72 3.52 -12.50
CA ALA A 201 0.23 4.07 -11.53
C ALA A 201 0.53 3.08 -10.41
N LYS A 202 -0.52 2.48 -9.82
CA LYS A 202 -0.38 1.40 -8.84
C LYS A 202 0.41 0.21 -9.41
N GLY A 203 0.17 -0.16 -10.66
CA GLY A 203 0.91 -1.23 -11.33
C GLY A 203 2.41 -0.93 -11.45
N TYR A 204 2.77 0.28 -11.82
CA TYR A 204 4.16 0.72 -11.89
C TYR A 204 4.82 0.79 -10.50
N PHE A 205 4.10 1.27 -9.49
CA PHE A 205 4.58 1.26 -8.10
C PHE A 205 4.91 -0.16 -7.62
N LEU A 206 4.03 -1.13 -7.89
CA LEU A 206 4.25 -2.53 -7.55
C LEU A 206 5.41 -3.17 -8.33
N ALA A 207 5.68 -2.68 -9.55
CA ALA A 207 6.82 -3.06 -10.37
C ALA A 207 8.11 -2.28 -10.03
N ASN A 208 8.12 -1.50 -8.95
CA ASN A 208 9.22 -0.64 -8.49
C ASN A 208 9.69 0.40 -9.53
N LYS A 209 8.79 0.82 -10.44
CA LYS A 209 9.02 1.87 -11.43
C LYS A 209 8.41 3.18 -10.93
N ASN A 210 9.04 3.75 -9.90
CA ASN A 210 8.46 4.83 -9.12
C ASN A 210 8.25 6.13 -9.92
N GLU A 211 9.14 6.49 -10.84
CA GLU A 211 9.00 7.66 -11.70
C GLU A 211 7.75 7.57 -12.59
N LEU A 212 7.54 6.40 -13.24
CA LEU A 212 6.34 6.16 -14.04
C LEU A 212 5.07 6.13 -13.18
N ALA A 213 5.17 5.60 -11.97
CA ALA A 213 4.04 5.62 -11.04
C ALA A 213 3.64 7.06 -10.68
N ILE A 214 4.60 7.94 -10.39
CA ILE A 214 4.35 9.36 -10.13
C ILE A 214 3.76 10.03 -11.38
N GLN A 215 4.33 9.80 -12.56
CA GLN A 215 3.85 10.38 -13.81
C GLN A 215 2.36 10.07 -14.04
N PHE A 216 1.98 8.79 -14.08
CA PHE A 216 0.58 8.39 -14.34
C PHE A 216 -0.37 8.83 -13.23
N ALA A 217 0.09 8.82 -11.97
CA ALA A 217 -0.70 9.31 -10.85
C ALA A 217 -0.94 10.81 -10.96
N SER A 218 0.09 11.61 -11.22
CA SER A 218 -0.02 13.07 -11.38
C SER A 218 -0.93 13.44 -12.55
N GLU A 219 -0.79 12.77 -13.70
CA GLU A 219 -1.69 12.97 -14.84
C GLU A 219 -3.16 12.71 -14.48
N ALA A 220 -3.44 11.68 -13.67
CA ALA A 220 -4.80 11.39 -13.22
C ALA A 220 -5.36 12.46 -12.27
N LEU A 221 -4.51 13.02 -11.41
CA LEU A 221 -4.90 14.00 -10.41
C LEU A 221 -5.26 15.37 -11.00
N VAL A 222 -4.70 15.74 -12.15
CA VAL A 222 -4.90 17.09 -12.75
C VAL A 222 -6.38 17.44 -12.90
N ASN A 223 -7.21 16.51 -13.38
CA ASN A 223 -8.61 16.79 -13.66
C ASN A 223 -9.59 16.03 -12.77
N SER A 224 -9.15 14.99 -12.09
CA SER A 224 -10.04 14.02 -11.46
C SER A 224 -9.69 13.70 -10.00
N ALA A 225 -8.94 14.56 -9.29
CA ALA A 225 -8.41 14.28 -7.95
C ALA A 225 -9.47 13.72 -6.97
N GLN A 226 -10.69 14.27 -6.97
CA GLN A 226 -11.78 13.82 -6.10
C GLN A 226 -12.32 12.41 -6.44
N TYR A 227 -12.04 11.89 -7.64
CA TYR A 227 -12.48 10.57 -8.11
C TYR A 227 -11.37 9.52 -8.16
N VAL A 228 -10.11 9.96 -8.00
CA VAL A 228 -8.90 9.12 -8.06
C VAL A 228 -7.95 9.39 -6.86
N PRO A 229 -8.46 9.38 -5.62
CA PRO A 229 -7.65 9.75 -4.45
C PRO A 229 -6.43 8.84 -4.25
N TYR A 230 -6.53 7.56 -4.64
CA TYR A 230 -5.42 6.61 -4.53
C TYR A 230 -4.27 6.88 -5.51
N ALA A 231 -4.47 7.73 -6.53
CA ALA A 231 -3.37 8.25 -7.33
C ALA A 231 -2.42 9.08 -6.46
N ALA A 232 -2.97 9.97 -5.60
CA ALA A 232 -2.16 10.74 -4.66
C ALA A 232 -1.42 9.83 -3.65
N TRP A 233 -2.08 8.80 -3.12
CA TRP A 233 -1.44 7.80 -2.27
C TRP A 233 -0.27 7.10 -2.97
N THR A 234 -0.48 6.66 -4.19
CA THR A 234 0.54 5.97 -4.99
C THR A 234 1.72 6.88 -5.31
N ALA A 235 1.45 8.14 -5.70
CA ALA A 235 2.48 9.14 -5.94
C ALA A 235 3.27 9.46 -4.67
N GLY A 236 2.60 9.62 -3.53
CA GLY A 236 3.23 9.86 -2.23
C GLY A 236 4.20 8.74 -1.84
N LEU A 237 3.77 7.48 -1.93
CA LEU A 237 4.63 6.33 -1.66
C LEU A 237 5.80 6.21 -2.66
N SER A 238 5.57 6.53 -3.94
CA SER A 238 6.62 6.49 -4.96
C SER A 238 7.65 7.59 -4.74
N SER A 239 7.21 8.80 -4.41
CA SER A 239 8.08 9.93 -4.07
C SER A 239 8.89 9.64 -2.82
N TRP A 240 8.27 9.00 -1.80
CA TRP A 240 8.98 8.55 -0.60
C TRP A 240 10.12 7.58 -0.93
N ARG A 241 9.89 6.59 -1.79
CA ARG A 241 10.93 5.63 -2.22
C ARG A 241 12.08 6.30 -2.98
N LEU A 242 11.80 7.40 -3.66
CA LEU A 242 12.80 8.20 -4.39
C LEU A 242 13.42 9.31 -3.50
N GLU A 243 13.13 9.31 -2.19
CA GLU A 243 13.60 10.31 -1.23
C GLU A 243 13.18 11.76 -1.56
N LYS A 244 12.15 11.92 -2.43
CA LYS A 244 11.54 13.20 -2.76
C LYS A 244 10.47 13.55 -1.70
N TYR A 245 10.96 13.92 -0.52
CA TYR A 245 10.08 14.04 0.65
C TYR A 245 9.10 15.21 0.56
N ASP A 246 9.45 16.33 -0.08
CA ASP A 246 8.50 17.43 -0.34
C ASP A 246 7.34 16.99 -1.22
N ASP A 247 7.63 16.35 -2.35
CA ASP A 247 6.60 15.79 -3.23
C ASP A 247 5.74 14.76 -2.48
N SER A 248 6.39 13.90 -1.68
CA SER A 248 5.71 12.89 -0.86
C SER A 248 4.73 13.54 0.12
N ALA A 249 5.14 14.60 0.85
CA ALA A 249 4.28 15.34 1.77
C ALA A 249 3.07 15.94 1.05
N ASN A 250 3.30 16.58 -0.10
CA ASN A 250 2.24 17.21 -0.89
C ASN A 250 1.22 16.18 -1.38
N PHE A 251 1.64 15.02 -1.89
CA PHE A 251 0.73 13.98 -2.34
C PHE A 251 -0.04 13.33 -1.19
N PHE A 252 0.59 13.07 -0.04
CA PHE A 252 -0.12 12.51 1.12
C PHE A 252 -1.10 13.51 1.74
N SER A 253 -0.76 14.80 1.77
CA SER A 253 -1.69 15.86 2.18
C SER A 253 -2.90 15.90 1.24
N LEU A 254 -2.68 15.86 -0.08
CA LEU A 254 -3.77 15.79 -1.06
C LEU A 254 -4.65 14.56 -0.84
N PHE A 255 -4.06 13.40 -0.56
CA PHE A 255 -4.80 12.18 -0.24
C PHE A 255 -5.67 12.36 1.01
N SER A 256 -5.11 12.93 2.08
CA SER A 256 -5.83 13.18 3.33
C SER A 256 -7.08 14.04 3.13
N ILE A 257 -6.97 15.12 2.35
CA ILE A 257 -8.10 16.05 2.14
C ILE A 257 -9.11 15.56 1.09
N SER A 258 -8.72 14.65 0.20
CA SER A 258 -9.59 14.14 -0.87
C SER A 258 -10.65 13.16 -0.38
N LEU A 259 -10.52 12.60 0.82
CA LEU A 259 -11.41 11.60 1.42
C LEU A 259 -11.89 12.07 2.80
N LYS A 260 -12.46 13.25 2.85
CA LYS A 260 -12.86 13.96 4.10
C LYS A 260 -13.77 13.15 5.03
N ASP A 261 -14.58 12.25 4.48
CA ASP A 261 -15.54 11.44 5.25
C ASP A 261 -14.97 10.11 5.72
N ASP A 262 -13.68 9.86 5.49
CA ASP A 262 -13.01 8.62 5.85
C ASP A 262 -11.84 8.88 6.81
N ALA A 263 -12.12 8.74 8.10
CA ALA A 263 -11.15 8.97 9.17
C ALA A 263 -9.86 8.15 9.00
N TRP A 264 -9.95 6.92 8.45
CA TRP A 264 -8.79 6.07 8.22
C TRP A 264 -7.87 6.66 7.14
N HIS A 265 -8.45 7.14 6.02
CA HIS A 265 -7.68 7.73 4.93
C HIS A 265 -7.08 9.08 5.36
N GLN A 266 -7.86 9.91 6.07
CA GLN A 266 -7.35 11.16 6.64
C GLN A 266 -6.15 10.91 7.55
N THR A 267 -6.31 10.02 8.53
CA THR A 267 -5.23 9.70 9.48
C THR A 267 -4.01 9.12 8.77
N SER A 268 -4.20 8.23 7.81
CA SER A 268 -3.10 7.64 7.05
C SER A 268 -2.35 8.69 6.22
N GLY A 269 -3.07 9.58 5.55
CA GLY A 269 -2.48 10.67 4.77
C GLY A 269 -1.70 11.63 5.66
N SER A 270 -2.31 12.10 6.76
CA SER A 270 -1.68 13.01 7.72
C SER A 270 -0.43 12.40 8.36
N PHE A 271 -0.50 11.12 8.74
CA PHE A 271 0.66 10.40 9.31
C PHE A 271 1.85 10.38 8.34
N TRP A 272 1.61 10.07 7.06
CA TRP A 272 2.69 10.04 6.08
C TRP A 272 3.19 11.42 5.70
N THR A 273 2.31 12.45 5.71
CA THR A 273 2.70 13.85 5.56
C THR A 273 3.65 14.28 6.68
N ALA A 274 3.28 14.00 7.93
CA ALA A 274 4.11 14.30 9.10
C ALA A 274 5.47 13.58 9.02
N ARG A 275 5.50 12.31 8.60
CA ARG A 275 6.76 11.57 8.39
C ARG A 275 7.65 12.23 7.33
N ALA A 276 7.06 12.72 6.23
CA ALA A 276 7.81 13.39 5.18
C ALA A 276 8.39 14.71 5.67
N TYR A 277 7.61 15.51 6.41
CA TYR A 277 8.10 16.73 7.04
C TYR A 277 9.22 16.47 8.07
N ALA A 278 9.10 15.41 8.87
CA ALA A 278 10.17 15.01 9.79
C ALA A 278 11.47 14.68 9.04
N LYS A 279 11.40 14.02 7.88
CA LYS A 279 12.57 13.76 7.01
C LYS A 279 13.21 15.03 6.46
N LEU A 280 12.43 16.09 6.28
CA LEU A 280 12.87 17.41 5.82
C LEU A 280 13.34 18.33 6.96
N GLY A 281 13.20 17.90 8.22
CA GLY A 281 13.48 18.76 9.38
C GLY A 281 12.42 19.85 9.61
N ARG A 282 11.26 19.75 8.95
CA ARG A 282 10.16 20.73 9.01
C ARG A 282 9.20 20.38 10.15
N TYR A 283 9.70 20.44 11.39
CA TYR A 283 8.93 20.00 12.56
C TYR A 283 7.75 20.91 12.92
N ASP A 284 7.81 22.18 12.57
CA ASP A 284 6.72 23.14 12.81
C ASP A 284 5.48 22.86 11.93
N ASP A 285 5.68 22.18 10.80
CA ASP A 285 4.59 21.80 9.88
C ASP A 285 3.89 20.48 10.28
N ILE A 286 4.30 19.85 11.37
CA ILE A 286 3.75 18.55 11.83
C ILE A 286 2.55 18.74 12.78
N ASN A 287 2.33 19.91 13.34
CA ASN A 287 1.30 20.22 14.33
C ASN A 287 -0.10 20.41 13.75
#